data_66200560d34856be5232e59fb5fd617c
#
_entry.id   66200560d34856be5232e59fb5fd617c
#
_cell.length_a   1.000
_cell.length_b   1.000
_cell.length_c   1.000
_cell.angle_alpha   90.00
_cell.angle_beta   90.00
_cell.angle_gamma   90.00
#
_symmetry.space_group_name_H-M   'P 1'
#
loop_
_entity.id
_entity.type
_entity.pdbx_description
1 polymer ?
#
loop_
_entity_poly.entity_id
_entity_poly.type
_entity_poly.pdbx_seq_one_letter_code
_entity_poly.pdbx_strand_id
1 'polypeptide(L)' 'MHDELTAVDIQKMQEELDYRRITLRPQLIEDVKTAREFGDLSENFEYKSAKREKNRNDSRIRYLE' A
#
# COMPACT_ATOMS: atom_id res chain seq x y z
N MET A 1 -15.50 -26.38 -4.98
CA MET A 1 -14.73 -25.14 -4.99
C MET A 1 -13.30 -25.40 -5.39
N HIS A 2 -12.76 -24.53 -6.15
CA HIS A 2 -11.40 -24.69 -6.63
C HIS A 2 -10.50 -23.63 -6.09
N ASP A 3 -9.37 -24.07 -5.64
CA ASP A 3 -8.34 -23.17 -5.17
C ASP A 3 -7.31 -22.87 -6.25
N GLU A 4 -7.53 -23.43 -7.42
CA GLU A 4 -6.61 -23.23 -8.52
C GLU A 4 -6.74 -21.86 -9.10
N LEU A 5 -5.60 -21.21 -9.28
CA LEU A 5 -5.55 -19.91 -9.94
C LEU A 5 -5.33 -20.12 -11.42
N THR A 6 -6.08 -19.38 -12.22
CA THR A 6 -5.87 -19.39 -13.67
C THR A 6 -4.67 -18.53 -14.01
N ALA A 7 -4.17 -18.65 -15.23
CA ALA A 7 -3.08 -17.81 -15.70
C ALA A 7 -3.47 -16.34 -15.67
N VAL A 8 -4.75 -16.03 -15.95
CA VAL A 8 -5.26 -14.66 -15.91
C VAL A 8 -5.23 -14.13 -14.48
N ASP A 9 -5.63 -14.95 -13.51
CA ASP A 9 -5.62 -14.55 -12.10
C ASP A 9 -4.21 -14.28 -11.62
N ILE A 10 -3.27 -15.12 -12.00
CA ILE A 10 -1.87 -14.96 -11.62
C ILE A 10 -1.32 -13.67 -12.24
N GLN A 11 -1.66 -13.40 -13.49
CA GLN A 11 -1.23 -12.18 -14.16
C GLN A 11 -1.77 -10.94 -13.48
N LYS A 12 -3.05 -10.97 -13.09
CA LYS A 12 -3.67 -9.84 -12.39
C LYS A 12 -3.01 -9.59 -11.03
N MET A 13 -2.69 -10.65 -10.31
CA MET A 13 -2.01 -10.54 -9.03
C MET A 13 -0.62 -9.96 -9.21
N GLN A 14 0.07 -10.35 -10.26
CA GLN A 14 1.41 -9.84 -10.57
C GLN A 14 1.33 -8.35 -10.91
N GLU A 15 0.34 -7.95 -11.68
CA GLU A 15 0.14 -6.55 -12.03
C GLU A 15 -0.20 -5.71 -10.81
N GLU A 16 -1.03 -6.25 -9.92
CA GLU A 16 -1.35 -5.55 -8.69
C GLU A 16 -0.12 -5.38 -7.82
N LEU A 17 0.69 -6.43 -7.70
CA LEU A 17 1.91 -6.37 -6.92
C LEU A 17 2.88 -5.31 -7.46
N ASP A 18 3.06 -5.30 -8.76
CA ASP A 18 3.95 -4.34 -9.40
C ASP A 18 3.46 -2.91 -9.18
N TYR A 19 2.16 -2.67 -9.34
CA TYR A 19 1.58 -1.35 -9.11
C TYR A 19 1.82 -0.89 -7.67
N ARG A 20 1.56 -1.78 -6.71
CA ARG A 20 1.69 -1.43 -5.29
C ARG A 20 3.13 -1.19 -4.87
N ARG A 21 4.07 -1.89 -5.49
CA ARG A 21 5.48 -1.73 -5.15
C ARG A 21 6.13 -0.56 -5.87
N ILE A 22 5.81 -0.38 -7.13
CA ILE A 22 6.52 0.56 -8.00
C ILE A 22 5.84 1.92 -8.02
N THR A 23 4.50 1.94 -8.02
CA THR A 23 3.73 3.18 -8.17
C THR A 23 3.12 3.66 -6.86
N LEU A 24 2.39 2.78 -6.17
CA LEU A 24 1.62 3.19 -5.00
C LEU A 24 2.49 3.37 -3.75
N ARG A 25 3.42 2.45 -3.51
CA ARG A 25 4.24 2.51 -2.30
C ARG A 25 5.05 3.81 -2.20
N PRO A 26 5.75 4.22 -3.26
CA PRO A 26 6.49 5.50 -3.19
C PRO A 26 5.56 6.68 -2.92
N GLN A 27 4.36 6.67 -3.52
CA GLN A 27 3.38 7.72 -3.31
C GLN A 27 2.92 7.77 -1.86
N LEU A 28 2.64 6.60 -1.27
CA LEU A 28 2.18 6.53 0.11
C LEU A 28 3.28 6.93 1.08
N ILE A 29 4.52 6.62 0.79
CA ILE A 29 5.65 7.04 1.60
C ILE A 29 5.76 8.58 1.57
N GLU A 30 5.59 9.16 0.40
CA GLU A 30 5.61 10.61 0.25
C GLU A 30 4.44 11.26 0.98
N ASP A 31 3.27 10.64 0.94
CA ASP A 31 2.09 11.13 1.66
C ASP A 31 2.32 11.15 3.16
N VAL A 32 2.94 10.11 3.71
CA VAL A 32 3.28 10.06 5.13
C VAL A 32 4.25 11.17 5.47
N LYS A 33 5.26 11.35 4.64
CA LYS A 33 6.28 12.36 4.85
C LYS A 33 5.68 13.76 4.83
N THR A 34 4.81 14.03 3.86
CA THR A 34 4.13 15.32 3.74
C THR A 34 3.24 15.59 4.94
N ALA A 35 2.45 14.60 5.33
CA ALA A 35 1.54 14.74 6.47
C ALA A 35 2.32 15.00 7.76
N ARG A 36 3.50 14.41 7.89
CA ARG A 36 4.34 14.59 9.06
C ARG A 36 4.78 16.03 9.24
N GLU A 37 4.90 16.77 8.15
CA GLU A 37 5.33 18.15 8.17
C GLU A 37 4.26 19.11 8.69
N PHE A 38 3.01 18.66 8.80
CA PHE A 38 1.92 19.53 9.22
C PHE A 38 1.86 19.78 10.73
N GLY A 39 2.76 19.19 11.50
CA GLY A 39 2.89 19.59 12.90
C GLY A 39 2.82 18.44 13.89
N ASP A 40 2.11 18.66 15.01
CA ASP A 40 2.09 17.73 16.13
C ASP A 40 1.55 16.37 15.73
N LEU A 41 2.40 15.38 15.86
CA LEU A 41 2.07 14.01 15.44
C LEU A 41 0.97 13.37 16.29
N SER A 42 0.84 13.80 17.54
CA SER A 42 -0.16 13.21 18.44
C SER A 42 -1.59 13.55 18.04
N GLU A 43 -1.79 14.67 17.36
CA GLU A 43 -3.11 15.12 16.93
C GLU A 43 -3.22 15.22 15.41
N ASN A 44 -2.22 14.74 14.70
CA ASN A 44 -2.20 14.84 13.25
C ASN A 44 -2.94 13.66 12.63
N PHE A 45 -4.23 13.86 12.35
CA PHE A 45 -5.07 12.83 11.76
C PHE A 45 -4.64 12.48 10.33
N GLU A 46 -4.09 13.45 9.60
CA GLU A 46 -3.60 13.19 8.25
C GLU A 46 -2.41 12.26 8.27
N TYR A 47 -1.51 12.46 9.23
CA TYR A 47 -0.37 11.58 9.40
C TYR A 47 -0.82 10.16 9.77
N LYS A 48 -1.76 10.05 10.71
CA LYS A 48 -2.26 8.74 11.12
C LYS A 48 -2.94 8.01 9.97
N SER A 49 -3.72 8.74 9.19
CA SER A 49 -4.42 8.19 8.04
C SER A 49 -3.44 7.74 6.96
N ALA A 50 -2.46 8.58 6.64
CA ALA A 50 -1.45 8.25 5.63
C ALA A 50 -0.62 7.05 6.05
N LYS A 51 -0.25 6.98 7.32
CA LYS A 51 0.51 5.85 7.85
C LYS A 51 -0.30 4.56 7.76
N ARG A 52 -1.60 4.64 8.05
CA ARG A 52 -2.49 3.48 7.95
C ARG A 52 -2.56 2.96 6.52
N GLU A 53 -2.70 3.86 5.56
CA GLU A 53 -2.76 3.47 4.16
C GLU A 53 -1.46 2.83 3.69
N LYS A 54 -0.33 3.39 4.10
CA LYS A 54 0.97 2.82 3.79
C LYS A 54 1.10 1.41 4.36
N ASN A 55 0.72 1.22 5.62
CA ASN A 55 0.82 -0.08 6.27
C ASN A 55 -0.12 -1.10 5.62
N ARG A 56 -1.31 -0.66 5.23
CA ARG A 56 -2.26 -1.51 4.52
C ARG A 56 -1.68 -1.98 3.20
N ASN A 57 -1.08 -1.07 2.46
CA ASN A 57 -0.46 -1.43 1.19
C ASN A 57 0.70 -2.39 1.38
N ASP A 58 1.54 -2.15 2.38
CA ASP A 58 2.67 -3.04 2.69
C ASP A 58 2.19 -4.44 3.05
N SER A 59 1.08 -4.53 3.80
CA SER A 59 0.48 -5.82 4.14
C SER A 59 -0.01 -6.55 2.91
N ARG A 60 -0.63 -5.82 1.98
CA ARG A 60 -1.12 -6.42 0.74
C ARG A 60 0.03 -6.89 -0.13
N ILE A 61 1.12 -6.14 -0.17
CA ILE A 61 2.32 -6.54 -0.90
C ILE A 61 2.84 -7.87 -0.36
N ARG A 62 2.95 -7.99 0.97
CA ARG A 62 3.40 -9.24 1.57
C ARG A 62 2.48 -10.40 1.25
N TYR A 63 1.19 -10.14 1.22
CA TYR A 63 0.22 -11.18 0.86
C TYR A 63 0.42 -11.66 -0.58
N LEU A 64 0.71 -10.73 -1.49
CA LEU A 64 0.87 -11.06 -2.90
C LEU A 64 2.23 -11.70 -3.22
N GLU A 65 3.22 -11.44 -2.39
CA GLU A 65 4.51 -12.08 -2.53
C GLU A 65 4.45 -13.53 -2.06
#